data_4be024a7b633d8c93893fc7ebfaa0dbd
#
_entry.id   4be024a7b633d8c93893fc7ebfaa0dbd
#
_cell.length_a   1.000
_cell.length_b   1.000
_cell.length_c   1.000
_cell.angle_alpha   90.00
_cell.angle_beta   90.00
_cell.angle_gamma   90.00
#
_symmetry.space_group_name_H-M   'P 1'
#
loop_
_entity.id
_entity.type
_entity.pdbx_description
1 polymer ?
#
loop_
_entity_poly.entity_id
_entity_poly.type
_entity_poly.pdbx_seq_one_letter_code
_entity_poly.pdbx_strand_id
1 'polypeptide(L)'
;VEAGGSAILEFTVNNLGDKDTQFDIVGWQSKLYDDEGNVYTNLKAQISGRPMATAIELFPSNIPVKCKIHIENVSQYASEFLKCLIPINAYSSGKTIEFLNVPITRD
;
A
#
# COMPACT_ATOMS: atom_id res chain seq x y z
N VAL A 1 -9.95 20.02 15.65
CA VAL A 1 -9.06 19.16 14.86
C VAL A 1 -9.35 19.37 13.39
N GLU A 2 -8.36 19.74 12.65
CA GLU A 2 -8.49 19.94 11.23
C GLU A 2 -8.33 18.64 10.47
N ALA A 3 -9.12 18.48 9.41
CA ALA A 3 -8.99 17.34 8.53
C ALA A 3 -7.67 17.45 7.75
N GLY A 4 -6.93 16.37 7.69
CA GLY A 4 -5.73 16.31 6.90
C GLY A 4 -6.04 16.04 5.44
N GLY A 5 -5.04 16.16 4.60
CA GLY A 5 -5.14 15.83 3.19
C GLY A 5 -5.02 14.34 2.95
N SER A 6 -5.11 13.97 1.68
CA SER A 6 -4.88 12.59 1.25
C SER A 6 -3.40 12.35 1.00
N ALA A 7 -2.98 11.10 1.12
CA ALA A 7 -1.64 10.68 0.74
C ALA A 7 -1.73 9.39 -0.08
N ILE A 8 -0.71 9.17 -0.89
CA ILE A 8 -0.61 7.96 -1.70
C ILE A 8 0.75 7.34 -1.42
N LEU A 9 0.72 6.08 -0.99
CA LEU A 9 1.93 5.27 -0.87
C LEU A 9 2.12 4.51 -2.18
N GLU A 10 3.19 4.82 -2.90
CA GLU A 10 3.50 4.14 -4.16
C GLU A 10 4.62 3.13 -3.95
N PHE A 11 4.47 1.96 -4.53
CA PHE A 11 5.50 0.92 -4.48
C PHE A 11 5.37 0.02 -5.69
N THR A 12 6.39 -0.79 -5.92
CA THR A 12 6.36 -1.79 -6.99
C THR A 12 6.40 -3.18 -6.39
N VAL A 13 5.69 -4.10 -7.03
CA VAL A 13 5.71 -5.52 -6.69
C VAL A 13 6.31 -6.27 -7.86
N ASN A 14 7.33 -7.07 -7.57
CA ASN A 14 8.01 -7.87 -8.57
C ASN A 14 7.79 -9.35 -8.25
N ASN A 15 7.14 -10.06 -9.17
CA ASN A 15 6.93 -11.50 -9.03
C ASN A 15 8.23 -12.21 -9.40
N LEU A 16 8.95 -12.70 -8.41
CA LEU A 16 10.24 -13.38 -8.63
C LEU A 16 10.10 -14.84 -9.04
N GLY A 17 8.87 -15.34 -9.09
CA GLY A 17 8.63 -16.71 -9.58
C GLY A 17 8.81 -16.83 -11.07
N ASP A 18 8.81 -18.05 -11.57
CA ASP A 18 8.96 -18.34 -12.99
C ASP A 18 7.63 -18.39 -13.75
N LYS A 19 6.52 -18.15 -13.06
CA LYS A 19 5.18 -18.14 -13.64
C LYS A 19 4.43 -16.89 -13.25
N ASP A 20 3.54 -16.43 -14.14
CA ASP A 20 2.61 -15.36 -13.81
C ASP A 20 1.71 -15.81 -12.66
N THR A 21 1.58 -14.98 -11.64
CA THR A 21 0.87 -15.35 -10.42
C THR A 21 -0.10 -14.25 -10.03
N GLN A 22 -1.29 -14.64 -9.61
CA GLN A 22 -2.29 -13.70 -9.12
C GLN A 22 -1.98 -13.31 -7.68
N PHE A 23 -1.88 -12.00 -7.43
CA PHE A 23 -1.71 -11.47 -6.09
C PHE A 23 -2.91 -10.59 -5.72
N ASP A 24 -3.25 -10.61 -4.43
CA ASP A 24 -4.28 -9.76 -3.85
C ASP A 24 -3.59 -8.83 -2.86
N ILE A 25 -3.62 -7.53 -3.15
CA ILE A 25 -3.08 -6.53 -2.22
C ILE A 25 -4.22 -6.09 -1.31
N VAL A 26 -4.11 -6.45 -0.04
CA VAL A 26 -5.23 -6.32 0.90
C VAL A 26 -5.17 -4.94 1.57
N GLY A 27 -5.69 -3.93 0.88
CA GLY A 27 -5.67 -2.56 1.39
C GLY A 27 -6.45 -2.39 2.69
N TRP A 28 -7.61 -3.01 2.81
CA TRP A 28 -8.46 -2.88 3.99
C TRP A 28 -7.85 -3.51 5.25
N GLN A 29 -6.85 -4.35 5.11
CA GLN A 29 -6.10 -4.91 6.25
C GLN A 29 -4.74 -4.24 6.43
N SER A 30 -4.41 -3.29 5.57
CA SER A 30 -3.16 -2.55 5.68
C SER A 30 -3.22 -1.58 6.85
N LYS A 31 -2.07 -1.32 7.46
CA LYS A 31 -1.94 -0.37 8.57
C LYS A 31 -0.71 0.48 8.36
N LEU A 32 -0.87 1.77 8.56
CA LEU A 32 0.24 2.71 8.51
C LEU A 32 0.29 3.49 9.81
N TYR A 33 1.49 3.71 10.32
CA TYR A 33 1.75 4.46 11.54
C TYR A 33 2.59 5.67 11.19
N ASP A 34 2.10 6.86 11.54
CA ASP A 34 2.87 8.07 11.26
C ASP A 34 3.75 8.47 12.44
N ASP A 35 4.55 9.54 12.27
CA ASP A 35 5.46 10.01 13.30
C ASP A 35 4.79 10.85 14.39
N GLU A 36 3.47 11.06 14.28
CA GLU A 36 2.66 11.73 15.29
C GLU A 36 1.83 10.75 16.13
N GLY A 37 2.03 9.44 15.92
CA GLY A 37 1.31 8.42 16.67
C GLY A 37 -0.05 8.03 16.13
N ASN A 38 -0.40 8.49 14.93
CA ASN A 38 -1.67 8.13 14.32
C ASN A 38 -1.58 6.81 13.58
N VAL A 39 -2.68 6.07 13.57
CA VAL A 39 -2.79 4.78 12.87
C VAL A 39 -3.84 4.91 11.79
N TYR A 40 -3.49 4.54 10.57
CA TYR A 40 -4.40 4.57 9.43
C TYR A 40 -4.76 3.15 9.04
N THR A 41 -6.06 2.88 8.93
CA THR A 41 -6.60 1.56 8.60
C THR A 41 -7.69 1.69 7.55
N ASN A 42 -8.21 0.56 7.06
CA ASN A 42 -9.26 0.52 6.03
C ASN A 42 -8.86 1.28 4.78
N LEU A 43 -7.63 1.05 4.33
CA LEU A 43 -7.07 1.74 3.18
C LEU A 43 -7.52 1.09 1.89
N LYS A 44 -7.34 1.80 0.78
CA LYS A 44 -7.71 1.31 -0.55
C LYS A 44 -6.46 1.06 -1.36
N ALA A 45 -6.38 -0.13 -1.96
CA ALA A 45 -5.27 -0.51 -2.81
C ALA A 45 -5.64 -0.32 -4.28
N GLN A 46 -4.65 0.07 -5.07
CA GLN A 46 -4.78 0.20 -6.50
C GLN A 46 -3.59 -0.46 -7.17
N ILE A 47 -3.85 -1.30 -8.17
CA ILE A 47 -2.78 -1.96 -8.92
C ILE A 47 -2.74 -1.31 -10.31
N SER A 48 -1.59 -0.69 -10.63
CA SER A 48 -1.37 0.02 -11.89
C SER A 48 -2.50 1.03 -12.12
N GLY A 49 -3.11 1.06 -13.31
CA GLY A 49 -4.21 1.96 -13.65
C GLY A 49 -5.60 1.41 -13.35
N ARG A 50 -5.70 0.30 -12.62
CA ARG A 50 -6.97 -0.33 -12.31
C ARG A 50 -7.78 0.48 -11.29
N PRO A 51 -9.11 0.33 -11.25
CA PRO A 51 -9.91 0.97 -10.21
C PRO A 51 -9.49 0.52 -8.80
N MET A 52 -9.59 1.43 -7.84
CA MET A 52 -9.18 1.16 -6.45
C MET A 52 -9.92 -0.02 -5.80
N ALA A 53 -11.11 -0.34 -6.28
CA ALA A 53 -11.87 -1.47 -5.74
C ALA A 53 -11.31 -2.83 -6.21
N THR A 54 -10.39 -2.82 -7.17
CA THR A 54 -9.84 -4.04 -7.74
C THR A 54 -8.38 -4.18 -7.33
N ALA A 55 -8.14 -4.91 -6.26
CA ALA A 55 -6.80 -5.12 -5.72
C ALA A 55 -6.22 -6.49 -6.06
N ILE A 56 -6.91 -7.25 -6.91
CA ILE A 56 -6.48 -8.58 -7.35
C ILE A 56 -6.08 -8.49 -8.81
N GLU A 57 -4.86 -8.90 -9.13
CA GLU A 57 -4.36 -8.85 -10.49
C GLU A 57 -3.34 -9.96 -10.74
N LEU A 58 -3.24 -10.38 -11.99
CA LEU A 58 -2.21 -11.33 -12.41
C LEU A 58 -0.90 -10.57 -12.62
N PHE A 59 0.10 -10.91 -11.82
CA PHE A 59 1.40 -10.25 -11.89
C PHE A 59 2.33 -11.07 -12.78
N PRO A 60 2.83 -10.49 -13.89
CA PRO A 60 3.75 -11.20 -14.76
C PRO A 60 5.05 -11.55 -14.05
N SER A 61 5.64 -12.67 -14.43
CA SER A 61 6.92 -13.10 -13.89
C SER A 61 8.02 -12.10 -14.23
N ASN A 62 8.75 -11.65 -13.21
CA ASN A 62 9.91 -10.77 -13.32
C ASN A 62 9.63 -9.40 -13.97
N ILE A 63 8.39 -8.93 -13.93
CA ILE A 63 8.04 -7.59 -14.39
C ILE A 63 7.54 -6.78 -13.20
N PRO A 64 8.20 -5.65 -12.84
CA PRO A 64 7.72 -4.81 -11.74
C PRO A 64 6.39 -4.16 -12.10
N VAL A 65 5.42 -4.25 -11.20
CA VAL A 65 4.11 -3.65 -11.37
C VAL A 65 3.92 -2.58 -10.31
N LYS A 66 3.50 -1.40 -10.73
CA LYS A 66 3.27 -0.28 -9.80
C LYS A 66 1.97 -0.48 -9.04
N CYS A 67 2.05 -0.27 -7.74
CA CYS A 67 0.90 -0.37 -6.85
C CYS A 67 0.80 0.88 -5.99
N LYS A 68 -0.40 1.17 -5.52
CA LYS A 68 -0.65 2.34 -4.69
C LYS A 68 -1.57 1.97 -3.55
N ILE A 69 -1.33 2.58 -2.39
CA ILE A 69 -2.26 2.58 -1.27
C ILE A 69 -2.72 4.02 -1.06
N HIS A 70 -4.03 4.23 -1.08
CA HIS A 70 -4.61 5.55 -0.89
C HIS A 70 -5.01 5.72 0.57
N ILE A 71 -4.52 6.78 1.19
CA ILE A 71 -4.75 7.10 2.59
C ILE A 71 -5.49 8.43 2.67
N GLU A 72 -6.62 8.47 3.34
CA GLU A 72 -7.40 9.69 3.54
C GLU A 72 -7.17 10.23 4.94
N ASN A 73 -7.37 11.52 5.10
CA ASN A 73 -7.32 12.22 6.39
C ASN A 73 -5.98 12.06 7.11
N VAL A 74 -4.90 12.18 6.35
CA VAL A 74 -3.56 12.15 6.92
C VAL A 74 -3.32 13.42 7.71
N SER A 75 -2.78 13.30 8.93
CA SER A 75 -2.50 14.44 9.77
C SER A 75 -1.61 15.46 9.05
N GLN A 76 -1.98 16.75 9.13
CA GLN A 76 -1.19 17.81 8.52
C GLN A 76 0.16 17.98 9.21
N TYR A 77 0.33 17.44 10.40
CA TYR A 77 1.57 17.53 11.17
C TYR A 77 2.50 16.33 10.96
N ALA A 78 2.00 15.27 10.31
CA ALA A 78 2.81 14.10 10.05
C ALA A 78 3.80 14.38 8.92
N SER A 79 5.05 13.99 9.12
CA SER A 79 6.10 14.15 8.12
C SER A 79 6.56 12.84 7.50
N GLU A 80 6.31 11.71 8.17
CA GLU A 80 6.64 10.41 7.61
C GLU A 80 5.75 9.31 8.21
N PHE A 81 5.64 8.21 7.48
CA PHE A 81 5.09 6.97 8.01
C PHE A 81 6.25 6.15 8.55
N LEU A 82 6.26 5.92 9.86
CA LEU A 82 7.34 5.16 10.49
C LEU A 82 7.28 3.69 10.13
N LYS A 83 6.07 3.18 9.93
CA LYS A 83 5.86 1.78 9.59
C LYS A 83 4.63 1.64 8.70
N CYS A 84 4.76 0.88 7.63
CA CYS A 84 3.66 0.56 6.72
C CYS A 84 3.57 -0.96 6.60
N LEU A 85 2.44 -1.53 6.97
CA LEU A 85 2.20 -2.97 6.91
C LEU A 85 1.12 -3.25 5.87
N ILE A 86 1.49 -3.93 4.79
CA ILE A 86 0.60 -4.18 3.67
C ILE A 86 0.54 -5.69 3.39
N PRO A 87 -0.55 -6.37 3.74
CA PRO A 87 -0.69 -7.78 3.43
C PRO A 87 -0.85 -8.01 1.93
N ILE A 88 -0.16 -9.01 1.41
CA ILE A 88 -0.28 -9.47 0.04
C ILE A 88 -0.51 -10.97 0.07
N ASN A 89 -1.59 -11.41 -0.55
CA ASN A 89 -1.95 -12.82 -0.62
C ASN A 89 -1.69 -13.34 -2.04
N ALA A 90 -1.05 -14.51 -2.12
CA ALA A 90 -0.84 -15.23 -3.37
C ALA A 90 -1.34 -16.66 -3.16
N TYR A 91 -2.44 -17.01 -3.79
CA TYR A 91 -3.09 -18.33 -3.63
C TYR A 91 -3.33 -18.64 -2.15
N SER A 92 -2.66 -19.68 -1.64
CA SER A 92 -2.83 -20.16 -0.27
C SER A 92 -1.83 -19.58 0.71
N SER A 93 -0.91 -18.73 0.25
CA SER A 93 0.09 -18.15 1.13
C SER A 93 -0.07 -16.64 1.18
N GLY A 94 -0.01 -16.08 2.39
CA GLY A 94 -0.06 -14.66 2.61
C GLY A 94 1.23 -14.15 3.20
N LYS A 95 1.63 -12.95 2.81
CA LYS A 95 2.79 -12.27 3.36
C LYS A 95 2.43 -10.83 3.64
N THR A 96 3.08 -10.24 4.65
CA THR A 96 2.93 -8.82 4.93
C THR A 96 4.21 -8.12 4.52
N ILE A 97 4.06 -7.12 3.65
CA ILE A 97 5.18 -6.26 3.28
C ILE A 97 5.29 -5.16 4.31
N GLU A 98 6.53 -4.88 4.75
CA GLU A 98 6.80 -3.81 5.69
C GLU A 98 7.70 -2.77 5.05
N PHE A 99 7.26 -1.51 5.09
CA PHE A 99 8.10 -0.37 4.75
C PHE A 99 8.34 0.45 6.00
N LEU A 100 9.55 0.98 6.16
CA LEU A 100 9.94 1.78 7.32
C LEU A 100 10.36 3.17 6.86
N ASN A 101 10.03 4.18 7.67
CA ASN A 101 10.50 5.55 7.49
C ASN A 101 10.23 6.10 6.09
N VAL A 102 8.97 6.02 5.67
CA VAL A 102 8.53 6.51 4.35
C VAL A 102 8.16 7.99 4.50
N PRO A 103 8.89 8.90 3.86
CA PRO A 103 8.56 10.33 3.98
C PRO A 103 7.23 10.66 3.30
N ILE A 104 6.49 11.59 3.90
CA ILE A 104 5.25 12.10 3.33
C ILE A 104 5.57 13.35 2.55
N THR A 105 5.39 13.29 1.23
CA THR A 105 5.57 14.45 0.36
C THR A 105 4.22 15.14 0.19
N ARG A 106 4.22 16.45 0.41
CA ARG A 106 3.00 17.25 0.27
C ARG A 106 3.19 18.30 -0.82
N ASP A 107 2.15 18.52 -1.54
CA ASP A 107 2.12 19.57 -2.57
C ASP A 107 1.76 20.94 -1.99
#